data_19de25e60488db7b8d20a8ce12d2fce5
#
_entry.id   19de25e60488db7b8d20a8ce12d2fce5
#
_cell.length_a   1.000
_cell.length_b   1.000
_cell.length_c   1.000
_cell.angle_alpha   90.00
_cell.angle_beta   90.00
_cell.angle_gamma   90.00
#
_symmetry.space_group_name_H-M   'P 1'
#
loop_
_entity.id
_entity.type
_entity.pdbx_description
1 polymer ?
#
loop_
_entity_poly.entity_id
_entity_poly.type
_entity_poly.pdbx_seq_one_letter_code
_entity_poly.pdbx_strand_id
1 'polypeptide(L)'
;MSTPAMRLLPRVKLLCAVVSACFATQPFANPVGPSVVAGQASFASAGKSLTVSNSPNAIINWQGFSIGAGELTRFQQQSSMSAVLNRVVGTIPSSILGRLQSNGRVFLVNPHGIVFGAG
;
A
#
# COMPACT_ATOMS: atom_id res chain seq x y z
N MET A 1 -8.35 -2.86 -43.66
CA MET A 1 -8.12 -2.87 -43.27
C MET A 1 -8.14 -2.78 -42.45
N SER A 2 -8.28 -2.75 -42.53
CA SER A 2 -8.13 -2.69 -41.63
C SER A 2 -8.19 -2.49 -40.79
N THR A 3 -8.26 -2.53 -40.68
CA THR A 3 -8.10 -2.42 -39.79
C THR A 3 -7.98 -2.29 -38.88
N PRO A 4 -7.88 -2.33 -38.84
CA PRO A 4 -7.64 -2.33 -37.90
C PRO A 4 -7.53 -1.88 -37.07
N ALA A 5 -7.37 -1.61 -37.06
CA ALA A 5 -7.09 -1.31 -36.26
C ALA A 5 -7.46 -0.85 -35.44
N MET A 6 -7.73 -0.85 -35.52
CA MET A 6 -7.84 -0.65 -34.74
C MET A 6 -7.88 -0.85 -33.87
N ARG A 7 -7.80 -1.11 -34.00
CA ARG A 7 -7.51 -1.49 -33.24
C ARG A 7 -7.09 -1.34 -32.29
N LEU A 8 -7.03 -1.15 -32.32
CA LEU A 8 -6.47 -1.16 -31.43
C LEU A 8 -6.39 -0.50 -30.70
N LEU A 9 -6.58 -0.21 -30.67
CA LEU A 9 -6.45 0.20 -29.91
C LEU A 9 -6.80 0.48 -29.14
N PRO A 10 -7.03 0.49 -29.28
CA PRO A 10 -7.16 0.83 -28.22
C PRO A 10 -7.57 0.32 -27.26
N ARG A 11 -7.55 -0.27 -27.08
CA ARG A 11 -7.67 -0.76 -26.09
C ARG A 11 -6.92 -0.73 -25.24
N VAL A 12 -6.37 -0.74 -25.46
CA VAL A 12 -5.59 -0.66 -24.59
C VAL A 12 -5.46 0.37 -23.88
N LYS A 13 -5.41 1.12 -24.16
CA LYS A 13 -5.26 2.08 -23.47
C LYS A 13 -6.21 2.40 -22.69
N LEU A 14 -6.96 2.11 -23.02
CA LEU A 14 -7.84 2.36 -22.32
C LEU A 14 -7.85 1.92 -21.10
N LEU A 15 -7.48 1.09 -20.89
CA LEU A 15 -7.44 0.62 -19.73
C LEU A 15 -6.80 1.39 -18.78
N CYS A 16 -5.75 1.86 -19.01
CA CYS A 16 -5.04 2.52 -17.99
C CYS A 16 -5.59 3.84 -17.71
N ALA A 17 -6.17 4.46 -18.62
CA ALA A 17 -6.71 5.74 -18.35
C ALA A 17 -7.79 5.66 -17.33
N VAL A 18 -8.55 4.67 -17.43
CA VAL A 18 -9.60 4.55 -16.51
C VAL A 18 -9.12 4.37 -15.14
N VAL A 19 -8.11 3.63 -15.02
CA VAL A 19 -7.56 3.39 -13.76
C VAL A 19 -7.08 4.61 -13.09
N SER A 20 -6.43 5.45 -13.78
CA SER A 20 -5.91 6.63 -13.14
C SER A 20 -6.99 7.54 -12.68
N ALA A 21 -8.08 7.59 -13.35
CA ALA A 21 -9.15 8.44 -12.91
C ALA A 21 -9.69 7.98 -11.58
N CYS A 22 -9.77 6.71 -11.38
CA CYS A 22 -10.26 6.21 -10.12
C CYS A 22 -9.33 6.55 -8.99
N PHE A 23 -8.06 6.51 -9.22
CA PHE A 23 -7.14 6.83 -8.18
C PHE A 23 -7.30 8.21 -7.67
N ALA A 24 -7.54 9.12 -8.54
CA ALA A 24 -7.59 10.51 -8.17
C ALA A 24 -8.67 10.82 -7.18
N THR A 25 -9.69 10.00 -7.11
CA THR A 25 -10.80 10.29 -6.24
C THR A 25 -10.73 9.58 -4.92
N GLN A 26 -9.67 8.89 -4.62
CA GLN A 26 -9.56 8.17 -3.38
C GLN A 26 -8.98 9.07 -2.31
N PRO A 27 -9.81 9.58 -1.39
CA PRO A 27 -9.27 10.44 -0.33
C PRO A 27 -8.49 9.65 0.68
N PHE A 28 -8.82 8.40 0.85
CA PHE A 28 -8.12 7.55 1.77
C PHE A 28 -7.77 6.30 1.08
N ALA A 29 -6.73 5.70 1.53
CA ALA A 29 -6.33 4.45 1.01
C ALA A 29 -5.47 3.80 2.05
N ASN A 30 -5.34 2.51 1.95
CA ASN A 30 -4.29 1.82 2.64
C ASN A 30 -2.95 2.34 2.13
N PRO A 31 -1.85 1.97 2.78
CA PRO A 31 -0.53 2.43 2.34
C PRO A 31 -0.31 2.29 0.84
N VAL A 32 0.40 3.23 0.25
CA VAL A 32 0.58 3.33 -1.20
C VAL A 32 2.04 3.46 -1.57
N GLY A 33 2.34 3.01 -2.79
CA GLY A 33 3.65 3.20 -3.38
C GLY A 33 4.78 2.47 -2.67
N PRO A 34 4.65 1.16 -2.43
CA PRO A 34 5.71 0.44 -1.75
C PRO A 34 6.91 0.17 -2.64
N SER A 35 8.08 0.20 -2.04
CA SER A 35 9.33 -0.18 -2.68
C SER A 35 10.14 -0.98 -1.67
N VAL A 36 10.38 -2.25 -1.95
CA VAL A 36 11.12 -3.12 -1.04
C VAL A 36 12.59 -2.86 -1.22
N VAL A 37 13.25 -2.41 -0.16
CA VAL A 37 14.66 -2.09 -0.23
C VAL A 37 15.54 -3.12 0.46
N ALA A 38 14.97 -3.99 1.25
CA ALA A 38 15.70 -5.11 1.86
C ALA A 38 14.71 -6.24 2.12
N GLY A 39 15.15 -7.47 1.93
CA GLY A 39 14.30 -8.63 2.09
C GLY A 39 13.33 -8.76 0.94
N GLN A 40 12.21 -9.42 1.20
CA GLN A 40 11.18 -9.67 0.22
C GLN A 40 9.83 -9.34 0.80
N ALA A 41 8.94 -8.85 -0.05
CA ALA A 41 7.58 -8.61 0.36
C ALA A 41 6.67 -8.69 -0.86
N SER A 42 5.44 -9.10 -0.63
CA SER A 42 4.41 -9.08 -1.64
C SER A 42 3.18 -8.40 -1.08
N PHE A 43 2.36 -7.87 -1.98
CA PHE A 43 1.25 -7.00 -1.61
C PHE A 43 0.00 -7.46 -2.32
N ALA A 44 -1.10 -7.57 -1.58
CA ALA A 44 -2.37 -7.96 -2.15
C ALA A 44 -3.46 -7.06 -1.58
N SER A 45 -4.19 -6.41 -2.46
CA SER A 45 -5.30 -5.55 -2.08
C SER A 45 -6.61 -6.21 -2.42
N ALA A 46 -7.56 -6.14 -1.52
CA ALA A 46 -8.90 -6.66 -1.75
C ALA A 46 -9.87 -5.77 -0.99
N GLY A 47 -10.70 -5.03 -1.73
CA GLY A 47 -11.62 -4.11 -1.10
C GLY A 47 -10.88 -3.06 -0.29
N LYS A 48 -11.19 -3.00 0.99
CA LYS A 48 -10.57 -2.04 1.90
C LYS A 48 -9.43 -2.65 2.68
N SER A 49 -8.93 -3.80 2.24
CA SER A 49 -7.86 -4.50 2.94
C SER A 49 -6.61 -4.54 2.09
N LEU A 50 -5.48 -4.33 2.72
CA LEU A 50 -4.18 -4.54 2.12
C LEU A 50 -3.45 -5.57 2.97
N THR A 51 -2.95 -6.62 2.33
CA THR A 51 -2.15 -7.64 3.00
C THR A 51 -0.74 -7.58 2.47
N VAL A 52 0.21 -7.45 3.38
CA VAL A 52 1.62 -7.44 3.08
C VAL A 52 2.21 -8.72 3.66
N SER A 53 2.83 -9.52 2.80
CA SER A 53 3.52 -10.73 3.23
C SER A 53 5.02 -10.45 3.09
N ASN A 54 5.75 -10.51 4.18
CA ASN A 54 7.15 -10.10 4.15
C ASN A 54 8.05 -11.12 4.82
N SER A 55 9.29 -11.17 4.35
CA SER A 55 10.34 -11.95 4.96
C SER A 55 10.80 -11.27 6.25
N PRO A 56 11.50 -12.00 7.14
CA PRO A 56 12.05 -11.39 8.34
C PRO A 56 12.99 -10.24 7.99
N ASN A 57 12.89 -9.17 8.75
CA ASN A 57 13.76 -8.00 8.63
C ASN A 57 13.65 -7.31 7.27
N ALA A 58 12.50 -7.37 6.65
CA ALA A 58 12.24 -6.65 5.42
C ALA A 58 12.16 -5.15 5.70
N ILE A 59 12.58 -4.36 4.74
CA ILE A 59 12.48 -2.91 4.79
C ILE A 59 11.72 -2.45 3.57
N ILE A 60 10.62 -1.74 3.80
CA ILE A 60 9.75 -1.25 2.74
C ILE A 60 9.65 0.25 2.84
N ASN A 61 9.96 0.93 1.75
CA ASN A 61 9.71 2.37 1.66
C ASN A 61 8.33 2.57 1.04
N TRP A 62 7.58 3.50 1.59
CA TRP A 62 6.23 3.81 1.15
C TRP A 62 6.15 5.27 0.74
N GLN A 63 5.37 5.57 -0.28
CA GLN A 63 5.06 6.97 -0.60
C GLN A 63 4.11 7.55 0.43
N GLY A 64 3.20 6.76 0.91
CA GLY A 64 2.32 7.15 1.99
C GLY A 64 1.91 5.94 2.79
N PHE A 65 1.74 6.12 4.08
CA PHE A 65 1.33 5.03 4.95
C PHE A 65 0.24 5.57 5.88
N SER A 66 -0.98 5.51 5.41
CA SER A 66 -2.16 5.88 6.19
C SER A 66 -3.19 4.78 6.05
N ILE A 67 -4.02 4.62 7.06
CA ILE A 67 -5.08 3.64 7.04
C ILE A 67 -6.35 4.38 7.42
N GLY A 68 -7.28 4.47 6.48
CA GLY A 68 -8.52 5.17 6.69
C GLY A 68 -9.47 4.41 7.60
N ALA A 69 -10.46 5.10 8.11
CA ALA A 69 -11.47 4.47 8.93
C ALA A 69 -12.15 3.37 8.11
N GLY A 70 -12.30 2.21 8.71
CA GLY A 70 -12.89 1.07 8.01
C GLY A 70 -11.93 0.30 7.13
N GLU A 71 -10.68 0.73 7.03
CA GLU A 71 -9.68 0.02 6.26
C GLU A 71 -8.82 -0.83 7.15
N LEU A 72 -8.20 -1.84 6.54
CA LEU A 72 -7.33 -2.76 7.25
C LEU A 72 -6.04 -2.94 6.49
N THR A 73 -4.91 -2.81 7.18
CA THR A 73 -3.62 -3.21 6.66
C THR A 73 -3.11 -4.33 7.54
N ARG A 74 -2.77 -5.45 6.92
CA ARG A 74 -2.32 -6.64 7.64
C ARG A 74 -0.95 -7.05 7.16
N PHE A 75 -0.06 -7.29 8.11
CA PHE A 75 1.26 -7.83 7.80
C PHE A 75 1.27 -9.30 8.19
N GLN A 76 1.51 -10.16 7.21
CA GLN A 76 1.66 -11.59 7.43
C GLN A 76 3.14 -11.89 7.43
N GLN A 77 3.66 -12.22 8.58
CA GLN A 77 5.07 -12.49 8.76
C GLN A 77 5.26 -13.96 9.08
N GLN A 78 6.51 -14.42 9.03
CA GLN A 78 6.79 -15.83 9.17
C GLN A 78 6.68 -16.30 10.61
N SER A 79 6.89 -15.41 11.58
CA SER A 79 6.77 -15.77 12.97
C SER A 79 6.60 -14.50 13.81
N SER A 80 6.31 -14.68 15.09
CA SER A 80 6.19 -13.55 15.99
C SER A 80 7.53 -12.85 16.21
N MET A 81 8.63 -13.50 15.87
CA MET A 81 9.96 -12.89 15.98
C MET A 81 10.35 -12.11 14.76
N SER A 82 9.63 -12.26 13.67
CA SER A 82 9.91 -11.51 12.45
C SER A 82 9.61 -10.03 12.66
N ALA A 83 10.29 -9.20 11.90
CA ALA A 83 10.09 -7.76 11.96
C ALA A 83 10.04 -7.19 10.56
N VAL A 84 9.34 -6.09 10.39
CA VAL A 84 9.33 -5.34 9.15
C VAL A 84 9.44 -3.87 9.50
N LEU A 85 10.29 -3.17 8.77
CA LEU A 85 10.45 -1.73 8.93
C LEU A 85 9.78 -1.05 7.75
N ASN A 86 8.85 -0.17 8.06
CA ASN A 86 8.12 0.62 7.07
C ASN A 86 8.55 2.06 7.21
N ARG A 87 9.13 2.62 6.15
CA ARG A 87 9.59 4.01 6.15
C ARG A 87 8.80 4.78 5.12
N VAL A 88 8.26 5.91 5.54
CA VAL A 88 7.55 6.79 4.62
C VAL A 88 8.54 7.77 4.03
N VAL A 89 8.65 7.76 2.71
CA VAL A 89 9.57 8.65 2.00
C VAL A 89 8.83 9.81 1.34
N GLY A 90 7.50 9.79 1.36
CA GLY A 90 6.72 10.94 0.91
C GLY A 90 6.67 12.01 1.97
N THR A 91 5.87 13.04 1.74
CA THR A 91 5.86 14.23 2.58
C THR A 91 4.62 14.36 3.45
N ILE A 92 3.70 13.40 3.37
CA ILE A 92 2.43 13.48 4.08
C ILE A 92 2.54 12.71 5.40
N PRO A 93 2.06 13.27 6.50
CA PRO A 93 2.01 12.54 7.76
C PRO A 93 1.15 11.28 7.61
N SER A 94 1.41 10.31 8.44
CA SER A 94 0.61 9.08 8.47
C SER A 94 -0.54 9.23 9.44
N SER A 95 -1.74 8.91 8.98
CA SER A 95 -2.94 8.92 9.83
C SER A 95 -3.45 7.49 9.91
N ILE A 96 -3.37 6.91 11.09
CA ILE A 96 -3.80 5.53 11.32
C ILE A 96 -5.15 5.58 12.00
N LEU A 97 -6.19 5.59 11.18
CA LEU A 97 -7.57 5.69 11.66
C LEU A 97 -8.29 4.35 11.56
N GLY A 98 -7.75 3.43 10.82
CA GLY A 98 -8.32 2.09 10.66
C GLY A 98 -7.54 1.08 11.49
N ARG A 99 -7.43 -0.13 10.96
CA ARG A 99 -6.84 -1.23 11.70
C ARG A 99 -5.52 -1.63 11.09
N LEU A 100 -4.54 -1.81 11.93
CA LEU A 100 -3.24 -2.33 11.56
C LEU A 100 -3.02 -3.61 12.36
N GLN A 101 -2.83 -4.72 11.65
CA GLN A 101 -2.69 -6.03 12.27
C GLN A 101 -1.41 -6.68 11.81
N SER A 102 -0.83 -7.49 12.67
CA SER A 102 0.35 -8.26 12.31
C SER A 102 0.51 -9.43 13.28
N ASN A 103 1.08 -10.51 12.76
CA ASN A 103 1.49 -11.62 13.61
C ASN A 103 2.97 -11.53 13.98
N GLY A 104 3.66 -10.47 13.58
CA GLY A 104 5.03 -10.21 13.93
C GLY A 104 5.19 -8.76 14.34
N ARG A 105 6.42 -8.28 14.37
CA ARG A 105 6.71 -6.92 14.80
C ARG A 105 6.68 -5.98 13.60
N VAL A 106 6.05 -4.82 13.79
CA VAL A 106 5.93 -3.81 12.76
C VAL A 106 6.51 -2.50 13.29
N PHE A 107 7.42 -1.93 12.53
CA PHE A 107 7.96 -0.62 12.84
C PHE A 107 7.53 0.34 11.73
N LEU A 108 7.10 1.52 12.12
CA LEU A 108 6.69 2.56 11.18
C LEU A 108 7.42 3.84 11.50
N VAL A 109 8.08 4.39 10.50
CA VAL A 109 8.83 5.64 10.64
C VAL A 109 8.32 6.63 9.61
N ASN A 110 7.89 7.78 10.07
CA ASN A 110 7.48 8.87 9.19
C ASN A 110 7.99 10.18 9.79
N PRO A 111 8.99 10.81 9.15
CA PRO A 111 9.54 12.07 9.66
C PRO A 111 8.51 13.20 9.77
N HIS A 112 7.41 13.10 9.05
CA HIS A 112 6.38 14.12 9.05
C HIS A 112 5.29 13.87 10.08
N GLY A 113 5.44 12.80 10.86
CA GLY A 113 4.54 12.54 11.97
C GLY A 113 3.59 11.38 11.73
N ILE A 114 3.10 10.82 12.82
CA ILE A 114 2.15 9.73 12.81
C ILE A 114 1.07 10.08 13.82
N VAL A 115 -0.19 9.95 13.38
CA VAL A 115 -1.34 10.22 14.22
C VAL A 115 -2.17 8.95 14.28
N PHE A 116 -2.55 8.57 15.49
CA PHE A 116 -3.46 7.44 15.68
C PHE A 116 -4.83 7.99 16.03
N GLY A 117 -5.85 7.48 15.35
CA GLY A 117 -7.21 7.86 15.65
C GLY A 117 -7.72 7.20 16.91
N ALA A 118 -8.80 7.74 17.43
CA ALA A 118 -9.45 7.17 18.58
C ALA A 118 -10.20 5.90 18.19
N GLY A 119 -10.24 4.96 19.02
CA GLY A 119 -11.01 3.78 18.76
C GLY A 119 -10.22 2.51 18.65
#